data_54a48080438e17dd85e8620097031b86
#
_entry.id   54a48080438e17dd85e8620097031b86
#
_cell.length_a   1.000
_cell.length_b   1.000
_cell.length_c   1.000
_cell.angle_alpha   90.00
_cell.angle_beta   90.00
_cell.angle_gamma   90.00
#
_symmetry.space_group_name_H-M   'P 1'
#
loop_
_entity.id
_entity.type
_entity.pdbx_description
1 polymer ?
#
loop_
_entity_poly.entity_id
_entity_poly.type
_entity_poly.pdbx_seq_one_letter_code
_entity_poly.pdbx_strand_id
1 'polypeptide(L)'
;LRGFGFWAVEEKATGAFCGHVGLWHPEGWPEPEVGWVLMGPAEGRGIALEAALAARRYAFDTLNWPTAISMIDPGNTRSIRLAERMGCTHETDFTHVRLGPMQVWRHPAPADLVE
;
A
#
# COMPACT_ATOMS: atom_id res chain seq x y z
N LEU A 1 -3.66 -12.97 14.05
CA LEU A 1 -4.00 -11.81 13.24
C LEU A 1 -5.20 -12.14 12.37
N ARG A 2 -6.03 -11.19 12.14
CA ARG A 2 -7.29 -11.34 11.39
C ARG A 2 -7.08 -11.33 9.88
N GLY A 3 -5.96 -11.85 9.39
CA GLY A 3 -5.57 -11.75 8.00
C GLY A 3 -4.87 -10.43 7.67
N PHE A 4 -4.60 -9.62 8.68
CA PHE A 4 -3.87 -8.38 8.54
C PHE A 4 -2.42 -8.56 9.00
N GLY A 5 -1.55 -7.72 8.52
CA GLY A 5 -0.16 -7.70 8.96
C GLY A 5 0.77 -7.25 7.86
N PHE A 6 2.04 -7.14 8.22
CA PHE A 6 3.08 -6.71 7.29
C PHE A 6 4.02 -7.85 6.97
N TRP A 7 4.44 -7.90 5.72
CA TRP A 7 5.46 -8.83 5.24
C TRP A 7 6.76 -8.09 5.01
N ALA A 8 7.87 -8.70 5.41
CA ALA A 8 9.19 -8.20 5.04
C ALA A 8 9.41 -8.43 3.55
N VAL A 9 10.01 -7.45 2.90
CA VAL A 9 10.32 -7.52 1.47
C VAL A 9 11.82 -7.72 1.31
N GLU A 10 12.20 -8.77 0.60
CA GLU A 10 13.60 -9.08 0.31
C GLU A 10 13.82 -9.16 -1.20
N GLU A 11 14.97 -8.65 -1.65
CA GLU A 11 15.38 -8.80 -3.04
C GLU A 11 15.89 -10.23 -3.24
N LYS A 12 15.29 -10.98 -4.15
CA LYS A 12 15.64 -12.38 -4.36
C LYS A 12 17.08 -12.60 -4.78
N ALA A 13 17.61 -11.70 -5.59
CA ALA A 13 18.98 -11.82 -6.11
C ALA A 13 20.04 -11.71 -5.04
N THR A 14 19.83 -10.91 -4.00
CA THR A 14 20.83 -10.59 -2.99
C THR A 14 20.41 -10.98 -1.57
N GLY A 15 19.12 -11.25 -1.34
CA GLY A 15 18.58 -11.44 0.00
C GLY A 15 18.48 -10.16 0.82
N ALA A 16 18.72 -9.01 0.21
CA ALA A 16 18.71 -7.73 0.92
C ALA A 16 17.31 -7.35 1.38
N PHE A 17 17.20 -6.88 2.62
CA PHE A 17 15.95 -6.37 3.17
C PHE A 17 15.60 -5.04 2.50
N CYS A 18 14.39 -4.95 1.98
CA CYS A 18 13.92 -3.79 1.22
C CYS A 18 12.81 -2.99 1.90
N GLY A 19 12.29 -3.47 3.02
CA GLY A 19 11.23 -2.78 3.73
C GLY A 19 10.07 -3.71 4.08
N HIS A 20 8.90 -3.11 4.24
CA HIS A 20 7.67 -3.84 4.56
C HIS A 20 6.54 -3.45 3.64
N VAL A 21 5.68 -4.40 3.31
CA VAL A 21 4.36 -4.12 2.75
C VAL A 21 3.33 -4.89 3.56
N GLY A 22 2.12 -4.41 3.61
CA GLY A 22 1.12 -5.13 4.37
C GLY A 22 -0.27 -4.57 4.28
N LEU A 23 -1.14 -5.23 5.03
CA LEU A 23 -2.55 -4.92 5.11
C LEU A 23 -2.87 -4.62 6.57
N TRP A 24 -3.48 -3.48 6.84
CA TRP A 24 -3.80 -3.14 8.21
C TRP A 24 -4.95 -2.14 8.30
N HIS A 25 -5.54 -2.07 9.47
CA HIS A 25 -6.59 -1.10 9.76
C HIS A 25 -6.39 -0.60 11.20
N PRO A 26 -5.41 0.29 11.40
CA PRO A 26 -5.14 0.80 12.74
C PRO A 26 -6.25 1.73 13.21
N GLU A 27 -6.31 1.93 14.51
CA GLU A 27 -7.26 2.84 15.11
C GLU A 27 -7.11 4.24 14.51
N GLY A 28 -8.21 4.86 14.18
CA GLY A 28 -8.22 6.18 13.54
C GLY A 28 -8.13 6.18 12.02
N TRP A 29 -7.88 5.00 11.41
CA TRP A 29 -7.90 4.87 9.96
C TRP A 29 -9.34 4.74 9.46
N PRO A 30 -9.72 5.47 8.38
CA PRO A 30 -11.11 5.42 7.89
C PRO A 30 -11.49 4.08 7.26
N GLU A 31 -10.54 3.37 6.67
CA GLU A 31 -10.77 2.09 5.99
C GLU A 31 -9.52 1.22 6.08
N PRO A 32 -9.65 -0.09 5.82
CA PRO A 32 -8.49 -0.96 5.71
C PRO A 32 -7.55 -0.51 4.60
N GLU A 33 -6.27 -0.62 4.85
CA GLU A 33 -5.23 -0.07 3.99
C GLU A 33 -4.27 -1.12 3.44
N VAL A 34 -3.84 -0.92 2.18
CA VAL A 34 -2.63 -1.52 1.62
C VAL A 34 -1.50 -0.54 1.89
N GLY A 35 -0.61 -0.88 2.80
CA GLY A 35 0.47 0.00 3.23
C GLY A 35 1.84 -0.52 2.85
N TRP A 36 2.80 0.39 2.79
CA TRP A 36 4.20 0.05 2.50
C TRP A 36 5.16 1.02 3.17
N VAL A 37 6.32 0.48 3.54
CA VAL A 37 7.48 1.24 3.97
C VAL A 37 8.68 0.67 3.24
N LEU A 38 9.33 1.46 2.42
CA LEU A 38 10.46 1.01 1.61
C LEU A 38 11.73 1.72 2.02
N MET A 39 12.83 1.01 1.92
CA MET A 39 14.12 1.48 2.42
C MET A 39 15.21 1.29 1.39
N GLY A 40 16.07 2.31 1.31
CA GLY A 40 17.37 2.25 0.66
C GLY A 40 17.36 1.91 -0.82
N PRO A 41 18.30 1.07 -1.24
CA PRO A 41 18.58 0.85 -2.67
C PRO A 41 17.47 0.13 -3.44
N ALA A 42 16.47 -0.40 -2.77
CA ALA A 42 15.34 -1.07 -3.42
C ALA A 42 14.44 -0.10 -4.18
N GLU A 43 14.51 1.18 -3.84
CA GLU A 43 13.68 2.19 -4.49
C GLU A 43 14.04 2.33 -5.97
N GLY A 44 13.02 2.44 -6.81
CA GLY A 44 13.19 2.62 -8.23
C GLY A 44 13.45 1.35 -9.03
N ARG A 45 13.49 0.18 -8.37
CA ARG A 45 13.74 -1.09 -9.06
C ARG A 45 12.48 -1.92 -9.33
N GLY A 46 11.31 -1.38 -9.08
CA GLY A 46 10.07 -2.11 -9.26
C GLY A 46 9.74 -3.09 -8.15
N ILE A 47 10.62 -3.27 -7.18
CA ILE A 47 10.39 -4.18 -6.04
C ILE A 47 9.20 -3.72 -5.22
N ALA A 48 9.11 -2.42 -4.98
CA ALA A 48 8.00 -1.82 -4.26
C ALA A 48 6.67 -2.10 -4.94
N LEU A 49 6.63 -1.89 -6.23
CA LEU A 49 5.41 -2.10 -7.01
C LEU A 49 5.01 -3.57 -6.99
N GLU A 50 5.96 -4.46 -7.21
CA GLU A 50 5.71 -5.90 -7.18
C GLU A 50 5.13 -6.34 -5.83
N ALA A 51 5.78 -5.92 -4.73
CA ALA A 51 5.35 -6.30 -3.40
C ALA A 51 3.97 -5.71 -3.04
N ALA A 52 3.74 -4.44 -3.37
CA ALA A 52 2.47 -3.78 -3.08
C ALA A 52 1.32 -4.39 -3.90
N LEU A 53 1.58 -4.74 -5.16
CA LEU A 53 0.58 -5.42 -6.00
C LEU A 53 0.24 -6.80 -5.45
N ALA A 54 1.23 -7.53 -4.95
CA ALA A 54 1.01 -8.84 -4.34
C ALA A 54 0.15 -8.72 -3.08
N ALA A 55 0.42 -7.72 -2.24
CA ALA A 55 -0.38 -7.47 -1.04
C ALA A 55 -1.82 -7.12 -1.40
N ARG A 56 -2.02 -6.28 -2.41
CA ARG A 56 -3.37 -5.92 -2.88
C ARG A 56 -4.11 -7.15 -3.40
N ARG A 57 -3.44 -7.98 -4.17
CA ARG A 57 -4.03 -9.22 -4.68
C ARG A 57 -4.49 -10.13 -3.55
N TYR A 58 -3.66 -10.25 -2.51
CA TYR A 58 -4.03 -11.03 -1.33
C TYR A 58 -5.29 -10.47 -0.66
N ALA A 59 -5.35 -9.14 -0.51
CA ALA A 59 -6.51 -8.50 0.10
C ALA A 59 -7.80 -8.78 -0.68
N PHE A 60 -7.74 -8.67 -1.99
CA PHE A 60 -8.93 -8.87 -2.84
C PHE A 60 -9.27 -10.34 -3.03
N ASP A 61 -8.29 -11.17 -3.32
CA ASP A 61 -8.55 -12.58 -3.70
C ASP A 61 -8.70 -13.50 -2.49
N THR A 62 -7.96 -13.26 -1.43
CA THR A 62 -7.94 -14.14 -0.27
C THR A 62 -8.82 -13.61 0.87
N LEU A 63 -8.71 -12.31 1.17
CA LEU A 63 -9.49 -11.71 2.24
C LEU A 63 -10.83 -11.18 1.77
N ASN A 64 -11.07 -11.17 0.47
CA ASN A 64 -12.31 -10.70 -0.14
C ASN A 64 -12.67 -9.24 0.20
N TRP A 65 -11.66 -8.40 0.31
CA TRP A 65 -11.93 -6.98 0.52
C TRP A 65 -12.66 -6.41 -0.70
N PRO A 66 -13.76 -5.66 -0.51
CA PRO A 66 -14.45 -5.05 -1.64
C PRO A 66 -13.72 -3.82 -2.18
N THR A 67 -12.85 -3.22 -1.39
CA THR A 67 -12.10 -2.02 -1.74
C THR A 67 -10.87 -1.92 -0.84
N ALA A 68 -9.96 -1.02 -1.18
CA ALA A 68 -8.80 -0.72 -0.36
C ALA A 68 -8.34 0.71 -0.61
N ILE A 69 -7.69 1.29 0.39
CA ILE A 69 -7.06 2.60 0.28
C ILE A 69 -5.59 2.50 0.65
N SER A 70 -4.83 3.53 0.30
CA SER A 70 -3.51 3.78 0.84
C SER A 70 -3.48 5.22 1.33
N MET A 71 -3.03 5.43 2.56
CA MET A 71 -2.94 6.75 3.14
C MET A 71 -1.51 7.23 3.05
N ILE A 72 -1.30 8.37 2.43
CA ILE A 72 0.03 8.85 2.08
C ILE A 72 0.21 10.27 2.57
N ASP A 73 1.34 10.54 3.22
CA ASP A 73 1.73 11.90 3.58
C ASP A 73 1.87 12.74 2.30
N PRO A 74 1.28 13.94 2.24
CA PRO A 74 1.35 14.78 1.04
C PRO A 74 2.77 15.08 0.56
N GLY A 75 3.75 15.05 1.47
CA GLY A 75 5.15 15.27 1.12
C GLY A 75 5.88 14.03 0.63
N ASN A 76 5.25 12.86 0.70
CA ASN A 76 5.89 11.61 0.30
C ASN A 76 5.68 11.34 -1.19
N THR A 77 6.46 12.02 -2.01
CA THR A 77 6.35 11.94 -3.47
C THR A 77 6.56 10.53 -4.01
N ARG A 78 7.45 9.75 -3.40
CA ARG A 78 7.72 8.38 -3.85
C ARG A 78 6.53 7.47 -3.67
N SER A 79 5.87 7.57 -2.51
CA SER A 79 4.65 6.78 -2.25
C SER A 79 3.50 7.21 -3.14
N ILE A 80 3.38 8.50 -3.41
CA ILE A 80 2.36 9.01 -4.34
C ILE A 80 2.58 8.43 -5.73
N ARG A 81 3.82 8.42 -6.22
CA ARG A 81 4.13 7.82 -7.52
C ARG A 81 3.83 6.32 -7.55
N LEU A 82 4.11 5.62 -6.46
CA LEU A 82 3.81 4.20 -6.38
C LEU A 82 2.29 3.98 -6.47
N ALA A 83 1.51 4.76 -5.71
CA ALA A 83 0.06 4.67 -5.76
C ALA A 83 -0.47 4.91 -7.18
N GLU A 84 0.06 5.91 -7.88
CA GLU A 84 -0.31 6.20 -9.26
C GLU A 84 0.00 5.02 -10.19
N ARG A 85 1.17 4.40 -10.02
CA ARG A 85 1.56 3.23 -10.82
C ARG A 85 0.69 2.02 -10.53
N MET A 86 0.10 1.93 -9.36
CA MET A 86 -0.85 0.88 -9.00
C MET A 86 -2.27 1.17 -9.50
N GLY A 87 -2.47 2.28 -10.18
CA GLY A 87 -3.78 2.69 -10.68
C GLY A 87 -4.67 3.34 -9.64
N CYS A 88 -4.12 3.73 -8.50
CA CYS A 88 -4.89 4.40 -7.45
C CYS A 88 -5.27 5.83 -7.85
N THR A 89 -6.35 6.32 -7.29
CA THR A 89 -6.84 7.68 -7.51
C THR A 89 -6.81 8.45 -6.20
N HIS A 90 -6.30 9.68 -6.23
CA HIS A 90 -6.35 10.56 -5.06
C HIS A 90 -7.82 10.95 -4.85
N GLU A 91 -8.46 10.34 -3.87
CA GLU A 91 -9.89 10.47 -3.65
C GLU A 91 -10.25 11.65 -2.76
N THR A 92 -9.54 11.81 -1.66
CA THR A 92 -9.81 12.87 -0.68
C THR A 92 -8.61 13.05 0.24
N ASP A 93 -8.71 14.05 1.10
CA ASP A 93 -7.75 14.27 2.16
C ASP A 93 -8.38 13.89 3.49
N PHE A 94 -7.55 13.45 4.42
CA PHE A 94 -7.98 13.03 5.74
C PHE A 94 -6.99 13.56 6.77
N THR A 95 -7.50 14.14 7.86
CA THR A 95 -6.62 14.59 8.94
C THR A 95 -6.67 13.60 10.09
N HIS A 96 -5.58 12.87 10.29
CA HIS A 96 -5.45 11.95 11.40
C HIS A 96 -5.13 12.73 12.67
N VAL A 97 -5.73 12.33 13.80
CA VAL A 97 -5.58 13.03 15.06
C VAL A 97 -4.14 13.12 15.56
N ARG A 98 -3.28 12.20 15.16
CA ARG A 98 -1.86 12.19 15.58
C ARG A 98 -0.90 12.50 14.46
N LEU A 99 -1.20 12.02 13.25
CA LEU A 99 -0.29 12.09 12.10
C LEU A 99 -0.51 13.35 11.24
N GLY A 100 -1.61 14.07 11.48
CA GLY A 100 -1.92 15.26 10.71
C GLY A 100 -2.51 14.95 9.34
N PRO A 101 -2.33 15.86 8.36
CA PRO A 101 -2.96 15.71 7.05
C PRO A 101 -2.37 14.55 6.26
N MET A 102 -3.25 13.74 5.67
CA MET A 102 -2.91 12.60 4.84
C MET A 102 -3.77 12.63 3.58
N GLN A 103 -3.25 12.08 2.50
CA GLN A 103 -4.02 11.88 1.29
C GLN A 103 -4.55 10.46 1.27
N VAL A 104 -5.81 10.30 0.90
CA VAL A 104 -6.44 8.98 0.74
C VAL A 104 -6.42 8.63 -0.74
N TRP A 105 -5.72 7.57 -1.08
CA TRP A 105 -5.62 7.06 -2.44
C TRP A 105 -6.44 5.78 -2.56
N ARG A 106 -7.45 5.80 -3.42
CA ARG A 106 -8.35 4.66 -3.63
C ARG A 106 -7.77 3.72 -4.67
N HIS A 107 -7.66 2.44 -4.32
CA HIS A 107 -7.25 1.42 -5.26
C HIS A 107 -8.39 1.10 -6.24
N PRO A 108 -8.06 0.65 -7.46
CA PRO A 108 -9.08 0.13 -8.38
C PRO A 108 -9.88 -0.98 -7.69
N ALA A 109 -11.16 -1.08 -8.01
CA ALA A 109 -11.99 -2.16 -7.47
C ALA A 109 -11.51 -3.52 -8.01
N PRO A 110 -11.73 -4.62 -7.28
CA PRO A 110 -11.32 -5.94 -7.77
C PRO A 110 -11.80 -6.25 -9.18
N ALA A 111 -13.02 -5.84 -9.52
CA ALA A 111 -13.57 -6.06 -10.85
C ALA A 111 -12.82 -5.31 -11.95
N ASP A 112 -12.17 -4.20 -11.62
CA ASP A 112 -11.42 -3.38 -12.58
C ASP A 112 -10.01 -3.91 -12.82
N LEU A 113 -9.60 -4.93 -12.05
CA LEU A 113 -8.27 -5.53 -12.15
C LEU A 113 -8.28 -6.85 -12.92
N VAL A 114 -9.35 -7.15 -13.62
CA VAL A 114 -9.47 -8.35 -14.44
C VAL A 114 -8.52 -8.24 -15.62
N GLU A 115 -7.67 -9.22 -15.77
CA GLU A 115 -6.69 -9.30 -16.86
C GLU A 115 -7.25 -10.07 -18.07
#